data_df838f2bacf3efdd726c6c003679a77b
#
_entry.id   df838f2bacf3efdd726c6c003679a77b
#
_cell.length_a   1.000
_cell.length_b   1.000
_cell.length_c   1.000
_cell.angle_alpha   90.00
_cell.angle_beta   90.00
_cell.angle_gamma   90.00
#
_symmetry.space_group_name_H-M   'P 1'
#
loop_
_entity.id
_entity.type
_entity.pdbx_description
1 polymer ?
#
loop_
_entity_poly.entity_id
_entity_poly.type
_entity_poly.pdbx_seq_one_letter_code
_entity_poly.pdbx_strand_id
1 'polypeptide(L)'
;MKEIKFKFEDLKVHQKALDFIDDTYILTGSFPKSEDYGLTSQYRRASISIALNIAEGAGDTNKQFNRFLNVANGSIKECVVCSAISERLKYITKEENYNNRLKLEALSKMTSSLKKYLNTNASN
;
A
#
# COMPACT_ATOMS: atom_id res chain seq x y z
N MET A 1 11.32 27.47 -0.26
CA MET A 1 11.16 27.05 1.14
C MET A 1 12.23 26.05 1.51
N LYS A 2 12.63 26.05 2.76
CA LYS A 2 13.52 25.03 3.28
C LYS A 2 12.78 23.68 3.29
N GLU A 3 13.40 22.65 2.74
CA GLU A 3 12.82 21.30 2.74
C GLU A 3 12.90 20.70 4.14
N ILE A 4 11.77 20.20 4.62
CA ILE A 4 11.68 19.47 5.88
C ILE A 4 11.32 18.04 5.55
N LYS A 5 12.19 17.10 5.92
CA LYS A 5 12.04 15.70 5.52
C LYS A 5 12.19 14.78 6.74
N PHE A 6 11.30 13.81 6.85
CA PHE A 6 11.35 12.81 7.90
C PHE A 6 12.02 11.54 7.34
N LYS A 7 12.75 10.83 8.19
CA LYS A 7 13.56 9.68 7.75
C LYS A 7 12.77 8.61 6.99
N PHE A 8 11.54 8.31 7.43
CA PHE A 8 10.74 7.28 6.75
C PHE A 8 10.45 7.64 5.29
N GLU A 9 10.47 8.92 4.95
CA GLU A 9 10.21 9.38 3.59
C GLU A 9 11.30 8.96 2.61
N ASP A 10 12.48 8.58 3.10
CA ASP A 10 13.57 8.06 2.27
C ASP A 10 13.42 6.58 1.95
N LEU A 11 12.55 5.88 2.66
CA LEU A 11 12.30 4.46 2.39
C LEU A 11 11.63 4.30 1.02
N LYS A 12 12.27 3.54 0.15
CA LYS A 12 11.76 3.31 -1.19
C LYS A 12 10.36 2.69 -1.18
N VAL A 13 10.11 1.76 -0.27
CA VAL A 13 8.79 1.13 -0.15
C VAL A 13 7.72 2.14 0.22
N HIS A 14 8.04 3.13 1.05
CA HIS A 14 7.10 4.20 1.42
C HIS A 14 6.79 5.08 0.19
N GLN A 15 7.82 5.45 -0.57
CA GLN A 15 7.65 6.25 -1.78
C GLN A 15 6.77 5.52 -2.80
N LYS A 16 6.98 4.22 -2.98
CA LYS A 16 6.16 3.40 -3.88
C LYS A 16 4.73 3.24 -3.37
N ALA A 17 4.54 3.19 -2.06
CA ALA A 17 3.20 3.15 -1.48
C ALA A 17 2.44 4.45 -1.76
N LEU A 18 3.10 5.61 -1.70
CA LEU A 18 2.49 6.90 -2.05
C LEU A 18 2.11 6.94 -3.53
N ASP A 19 2.99 6.45 -4.41
CA ASP A 19 2.68 6.35 -5.84
C ASP A 19 1.42 5.50 -6.07
N PHE A 20 1.30 4.39 -5.35
CA PHE A 20 0.13 3.52 -5.46
C PHE A 20 -1.16 4.19 -4.98
N ILE A 21 -1.07 5.03 -3.95
CA ILE A 21 -2.22 5.82 -3.49
C ILE A 21 -2.69 6.77 -4.60
N ASP A 22 -1.75 7.48 -5.24
CA ASP A 22 -2.06 8.38 -6.35
C ASP A 22 -2.79 7.61 -7.46
N ASP A 23 -2.24 6.47 -7.84
CA ASP A 23 -2.83 5.62 -8.88
C ASP A 23 -4.23 5.16 -8.51
N THR A 24 -4.44 4.77 -7.24
CA THR A 24 -5.74 4.31 -6.74
C THR A 24 -6.78 5.43 -6.80
N TYR A 25 -6.41 6.65 -6.44
CA TYR A 25 -7.33 7.79 -6.50
C TYR A 25 -7.71 8.14 -7.93
N ILE A 26 -6.75 8.10 -8.86
CA ILE A 26 -7.03 8.32 -10.28
C ILE A 26 -7.98 7.23 -10.79
N LEU A 27 -7.67 5.98 -10.51
CA LEU A 27 -8.47 4.84 -10.98
C LEU A 27 -9.91 4.89 -10.45
N THR A 28 -10.07 5.10 -9.15
CA THR A 28 -11.38 5.10 -8.50
C THR A 28 -12.18 6.37 -8.76
N GLY A 29 -11.55 7.40 -9.29
CA GLY A 29 -12.22 8.66 -9.62
C GLY A 29 -13.33 8.50 -10.64
N SER A 30 -13.28 7.46 -11.47
CA SER A 30 -14.32 7.16 -12.46
C SER A 30 -15.31 6.09 -12.00
N PHE A 31 -15.21 5.61 -10.76
CA PHE A 31 -16.15 4.63 -10.24
C PHE A 31 -17.54 5.27 -10.04
N PRO A 32 -18.62 4.46 -10.13
CA PRO A 32 -19.96 4.99 -9.89
C PRO A 32 -20.11 5.65 -8.51
N LYS A 33 -20.89 6.71 -8.43
CA LYS A 33 -21.15 7.40 -7.16
C LYS A 33 -21.75 6.47 -6.11
N SER A 34 -22.50 5.46 -6.54
CA SER A 34 -23.05 4.45 -5.63
C SER A 34 -22.00 3.71 -4.82
N GLU A 35 -20.73 3.77 -5.26
CA GLU A 35 -19.61 3.13 -4.57
C GLU A 35 -18.83 4.09 -3.65
N ASP A 36 -19.24 5.35 -3.55
CA ASP A 36 -18.50 6.33 -2.75
C ASP A 36 -18.30 5.90 -1.30
N TYR A 37 -19.29 5.23 -0.71
CA TYR A 37 -19.23 4.72 0.66
C TYR A 37 -19.05 3.21 0.71
N GLY A 38 -18.77 2.59 -0.42
CA GLY A 38 -18.53 1.17 -0.56
C GLY A 38 -17.15 0.89 -1.08
N LEU A 39 -17.06 0.32 -2.29
CA LEU A 39 -15.81 -0.12 -2.88
C LEU A 39 -14.77 1.00 -3.02
N THR A 40 -15.20 2.19 -3.46
CA THR A 40 -14.28 3.33 -3.61
C THR A 40 -13.63 3.68 -2.27
N SER A 41 -14.42 3.81 -1.22
CA SER A 41 -13.93 4.11 0.13
C SER A 41 -12.99 3.02 0.63
N GLN A 42 -13.40 1.76 0.50
CA GLN A 42 -12.62 0.63 0.98
C GLN A 42 -11.27 0.53 0.27
N TYR A 43 -11.25 0.70 -1.04
CA TYR A 43 -10.04 0.62 -1.85
C TYR A 43 -9.06 1.74 -1.49
N ARG A 44 -9.56 2.98 -1.39
CA ARG A 44 -8.74 4.13 -1.01
C ARG A 44 -8.16 3.97 0.39
N ARG A 45 -8.97 3.55 1.35
CA ARG A 45 -8.52 3.34 2.73
C ARG A 45 -7.45 2.27 2.82
N ALA A 46 -7.62 1.18 2.09
CA ALA A 46 -6.62 0.10 2.07
C ALA A 46 -5.29 0.59 1.47
N SER A 47 -5.34 1.38 0.38
CA SER A 47 -4.12 1.92 -0.22
C SER A 47 -3.39 2.88 0.72
N ILE A 48 -4.12 3.75 1.41
CA ILE A 48 -3.55 4.67 2.39
C ILE A 48 -2.92 3.91 3.56
N SER A 49 -3.58 2.85 4.01
CA SER A 49 -3.11 2.04 5.13
C SER A 49 -1.73 1.44 4.89
N ILE A 50 -1.38 1.11 3.65
CA ILE A 50 -0.05 0.59 3.31
C ILE A 50 1.02 1.61 3.73
N ALA A 51 0.89 2.84 3.26
CA ALA A 51 1.87 3.92 3.54
C ALA A 51 1.89 4.30 5.01
N LEU A 52 0.71 4.39 5.65
CA LEU A 52 0.61 4.77 7.05
C LEU A 52 1.32 3.76 7.96
N ASN A 53 1.15 2.47 7.71
CA ASN A 53 1.77 1.44 8.54
C ASN A 53 3.28 1.38 8.35
N ILE A 54 3.77 1.60 7.15
CA ILE A 54 5.22 1.70 6.92
C ILE A 54 5.80 2.87 7.70
N ALA A 55 5.18 4.03 7.62
CA ALA A 55 5.64 5.23 8.34
C ALA A 55 5.58 5.05 9.86
N GLU A 56 4.49 4.43 10.34
CA GLU A 56 4.28 4.22 11.77
C GLU A 56 5.35 3.31 12.38
N GLY A 57 5.76 2.27 11.65
CA GLY A 57 6.76 1.33 12.14
C GLY A 57 8.20 1.81 11.99
N ALA A 58 8.46 2.65 11.01
CA ALA A 58 9.82 3.11 10.73
C ALA A 58 10.36 3.96 11.89
N GLY A 59 11.57 3.64 12.35
CA GLY A 59 12.17 4.35 13.48
C GLY A 59 11.83 3.77 14.84
N ASP A 60 10.91 2.83 14.92
CA ASP A 60 10.62 2.07 16.13
C ASP A 60 11.57 0.87 16.23
N THR A 61 11.41 0.02 17.25
CA THR A 61 12.20 -1.22 17.34
C THR A 61 11.95 -2.10 16.12
N ASN A 62 12.90 -2.97 15.80
CA ASN A 62 12.74 -3.90 14.68
C ASN A 62 11.51 -4.78 14.85
N LYS A 63 11.24 -5.20 16.08
CA LYS A 63 10.06 -6.00 16.40
C LYS A 63 8.76 -5.27 16.06
N GLN A 64 8.66 -3.99 16.47
CA GLN A 64 7.48 -3.17 16.18
C GLN A 64 7.36 -2.87 14.68
N PHE A 65 8.48 -2.55 14.03
CA PHE A 65 8.46 -2.30 12.60
C PHE A 65 7.96 -3.54 11.84
N ASN A 66 8.44 -4.74 12.21
CA ASN A 66 7.93 -5.99 11.62
C ASN A 66 6.42 -6.14 11.80
N ARG A 67 5.91 -5.78 12.98
CA ARG A 67 4.49 -5.84 13.25
C ARG A 67 3.69 -4.93 12.32
N PHE A 68 4.15 -3.68 12.16
CA PHE A 68 3.49 -2.73 11.24
C PHE A 68 3.61 -3.16 9.78
N LEU A 69 4.72 -3.78 9.38
CA LEU A 69 4.87 -4.31 8.03
C LEU A 69 3.90 -5.48 7.78
N ASN A 70 3.60 -6.28 8.80
CA ASN A 70 2.56 -7.31 8.68
C ASN A 70 1.19 -6.70 8.43
N VAL A 71 0.86 -5.59 9.10
CA VAL A 71 -0.39 -4.87 8.86
C VAL A 71 -0.41 -4.29 7.44
N ALA A 72 0.71 -3.71 6.99
CA ALA A 72 0.83 -3.20 5.63
C ALA A 72 0.61 -4.32 4.59
N ASN A 73 1.14 -5.52 4.83
CA ASN A 73 0.90 -6.67 3.95
C ASN A 73 -0.57 -7.06 3.89
N GLY A 74 -1.28 -6.98 5.02
CA GLY A 74 -2.73 -7.19 5.05
C GLY A 74 -3.45 -6.16 4.17
N SER A 75 -3.04 -4.91 4.23
CA SER A 75 -3.60 -3.83 3.41
C SER A 75 -3.31 -4.03 1.93
N ILE A 76 -2.13 -4.56 1.59
CA ILE A 76 -1.80 -4.93 0.20
C ILE A 76 -2.79 -6.00 -0.31
N LYS A 77 -3.07 -7.02 0.49
CA LYS A 77 -4.04 -8.07 0.14
C LYS A 77 -5.43 -7.50 -0.06
N GLU A 78 -5.85 -6.56 0.80
CA GLU A 78 -7.12 -5.87 0.63
C GLU A 78 -7.19 -5.15 -0.71
N CYS A 79 -6.12 -4.47 -1.11
CA CYS A 79 -6.05 -3.79 -2.41
C CYS A 79 -6.14 -4.79 -3.57
N VAL A 80 -5.51 -5.96 -3.46
CA VAL A 80 -5.61 -7.02 -4.48
C VAL A 80 -7.08 -7.43 -4.66
N VAL A 81 -7.78 -7.64 -3.56
CA VAL A 81 -9.19 -8.03 -3.58
C VAL A 81 -10.07 -6.90 -4.14
N CYS A 82 -9.83 -5.66 -3.70
CA CYS A 82 -10.57 -4.50 -4.24
C CYS A 82 -10.39 -4.36 -5.75
N SER A 83 -9.17 -4.56 -6.24
CA SER A 83 -8.89 -4.52 -7.68
C SER A 83 -9.63 -5.63 -8.42
N ALA A 84 -9.63 -6.85 -7.88
CA ALA A 84 -10.34 -7.99 -8.47
C ALA A 84 -11.86 -7.74 -8.52
N ILE A 85 -12.43 -7.20 -7.43
CA ILE A 85 -13.85 -6.85 -7.39
C ILE A 85 -14.16 -5.79 -8.44
N SER A 86 -13.30 -4.77 -8.56
CA SER A 86 -13.47 -3.68 -9.53
C SER A 86 -13.52 -4.21 -10.96
N GLU A 87 -12.68 -5.18 -11.30
CA GLU A 87 -12.73 -5.82 -12.62
C GLU A 87 -14.01 -6.61 -12.82
N ARG A 88 -14.41 -7.41 -11.83
CA ARG A 88 -15.63 -8.22 -11.90
C ARG A 88 -16.88 -7.37 -12.10
N LEU A 89 -16.92 -6.19 -11.48
CA LEU A 89 -18.00 -5.24 -11.63
C LEU A 89 -17.86 -4.38 -12.89
N LYS A 90 -16.79 -4.57 -13.65
CA LYS A 90 -16.49 -3.86 -14.89
C LYS A 90 -16.25 -2.36 -14.71
N TYR A 91 -15.77 -1.98 -13.52
CA TYR A 91 -15.36 -0.60 -13.27
C TYR A 91 -13.94 -0.34 -13.81
N ILE A 92 -13.15 -1.38 -13.93
CA ILE A 92 -11.81 -1.34 -14.53
C ILE A 92 -11.66 -2.49 -15.52
N THR A 93 -10.68 -2.35 -16.41
CA THR A 93 -10.37 -3.39 -17.39
C THR A 93 -9.53 -4.51 -16.78
N LYS A 94 -9.47 -5.64 -17.46
CA LYS A 94 -8.58 -6.74 -17.09
C LYS A 94 -7.13 -6.29 -17.05
N GLU A 95 -6.73 -5.43 -18.01
CA GLU A 95 -5.37 -4.89 -18.06
C GLU A 95 -5.09 -3.99 -16.86
N GLU A 96 -6.04 -3.13 -16.49
CA GLU A 96 -5.89 -2.28 -15.31
C GLU A 96 -5.75 -3.09 -14.03
N ASN A 97 -6.52 -4.15 -13.88
CA ASN A 97 -6.38 -5.06 -12.74
C ASN A 97 -4.99 -5.71 -12.74
N TYR A 98 -4.52 -6.17 -13.90
CA TYR A 98 -3.20 -6.77 -14.03
C TYR A 98 -2.10 -5.78 -13.61
N ASN A 99 -2.17 -4.54 -14.07
CA ASN A 99 -1.20 -3.49 -13.73
C ASN A 99 -1.22 -3.18 -12.23
N ASN A 100 -2.41 -3.14 -11.61
CA ASN A 100 -2.52 -2.97 -10.16
C ASN A 100 -1.84 -4.10 -9.42
N ARG A 101 -2.04 -5.34 -9.88
CA ARG A 101 -1.43 -6.52 -9.26
C ARG A 101 0.09 -6.49 -9.36
N LEU A 102 0.64 -6.00 -10.47
CA LEU A 102 2.09 -5.85 -10.61
C LEU A 102 2.66 -4.87 -9.57
N LYS A 103 1.99 -3.74 -9.39
CA LYS A 103 2.39 -2.73 -8.39
C LYS A 103 2.30 -3.29 -6.98
N LEU A 104 1.22 -3.99 -6.67
CA LEU A 104 1.01 -4.59 -5.36
C LEU A 104 2.00 -5.72 -5.08
N GLU A 105 2.33 -6.51 -6.08
CA GLU A 105 3.37 -7.53 -5.96
C GLU A 105 4.73 -6.91 -5.65
N ALA A 106 5.07 -5.80 -6.31
CA ALA A 106 6.31 -5.08 -6.04
C ALA A 106 6.35 -4.58 -4.59
N LEU A 107 5.25 -3.99 -4.10
CA LEU A 107 5.14 -3.56 -2.70
C LEU A 107 5.28 -4.74 -1.75
N SER A 108 4.63 -5.85 -2.04
CA SER A 108 4.71 -7.06 -1.23
C SER A 108 6.15 -7.59 -1.13
N LYS A 109 6.85 -7.63 -2.25
CA LYS A 109 8.26 -8.06 -2.28
C LYS A 109 9.16 -7.13 -1.47
N MET A 110 8.93 -5.82 -1.58
CA MET A 110 9.71 -4.83 -0.83
C MET A 110 9.46 -4.94 0.67
N THR A 111 8.21 -5.10 1.11
CA THR A 111 7.89 -5.29 2.53
C THR A 111 8.48 -6.59 3.07
N SER A 112 8.43 -7.66 2.29
CA SER A 112 8.99 -8.96 2.67
C SER A 112 10.52 -8.89 2.81
N SER A 113 11.19 -8.22 1.88
CA SER A 113 12.64 -8.01 1.94
C SER A 113 13.03 -7.20 3.17
N LEU A 114 12.26 -6.15 3.47
CA LEU A 114 12.52 -5.32 4.64
C LEU A 114 12.31 -6.11 5.93
N LYS A 115 11.24 -6.89 6.02
CA LYS A 115 10.98 -7.77 7.16
C LYS A 115 12.13 -8.75 7.38
N LYS A 116 12.60 -9.36 6.32
CA LYS A 116 13.73 -10.28 6.37
C LYS A 116 14.99 -9.59 6.89
N TYR A 117 15.28 -8.40 6.39
CA TYR A 117 16.39 -7.59 6.85
C TYR A 117 16.29 -7.28 8.35
N LEU A 118 15.12 -6.85 8.80
CA LEU A 118 14.89 -6.53 10.21
C LEU A 118 15.04 -7.76 11.10
N ASN A 119 14.57 -8.91 10.67
CA ASN A 119 14.70 -10.16 11.43
C ASN A 119 16.15 -10.63 11.50
N THR A 120 16.91 -10.49 10.42
CA THR A 120 18.32 -10.89 10.37
C THR A 120 19.18 -9.97 11.22
N ASN A 121 18.86 -8.67 11.28
CA ASN A 121 19.62 -7.66 12.00
C ASN A 121 18.95 -7.26 13.32
N ALA A 122 17.98 -8.04 13.77
CA ALA A 122 17.23 -7.73 14.98
C ALA A 122 18.09 -8.00 16.21
N SER A 123 18.40 -6.96 16.95
CA SER A 123 19.08 -7.04 18.23
C SER A 123 18.27 -6.37 19.32
N ASN A 124 17.07 -5.94 18.97
CA ASN A 124 16.17 -5.21 19.88
C ASN A 124 14.82 -5.86 19.97
#